data_2c0bef4a0914ff9579b141c31c50b6c9
#
_entry.id   2c0bef4a0914ff9579b141c31c50b6c9
#
_cell.length_a   1.000
_cell.length_b   1.000
_cell.length_c   1.000
_cell.angle_alpha   90.00
_cell.angle_beta   90.00
_cell.angle_gamma   90.00
#
_symmetry.space_group_name_H-M   'P 1'
#
loop_
_entity.id
_entity.type
_entity.pdbx_description
1 polymer ?
#
loop_
_entity_poly.entity_id
_entity_poly.type
_entity_poly.pdbx_seq_one_letter_code
_entity_poly.pdbx_strand_id
1 'polypeptide(L)'
;MATVFISLTLIVTASAQAGKYQSLTTNVNGVKIHYLKAGTGKSLLVFLHGFGETSHMWTPMFDEFGRDFTVIAPDLRGIGESSQPAGGYDKKTAAVDIHELVKSLGFKKIDLVGHDIGLMVAYAYAAQFPDEVEKMALLDAPIPGIGHFWDEIFNNERTWHFHFVESAYALPLVKGRERIFLSHFWDELAVNSKGMSEPSRVIYTKAYAKEGVMWAAFELFKQFNRADAADNRKFAVNKLTMPVLTLAGDGSMGTLLEGQARMVATDVRSVVLPDTGHWLTEERPAETKAELKKFFGN
;
A
#
# COMPACT_ATOMS: atom_id res chain seq x y z
N MET A 1 -3.99 45.05 8.27
CA MET A 1 -4.02 43.58 8.36
C MET A 1 -4.70 43.05 7.13
N ALA A 2 -3.95 42.49 6.20
CA ALA A 2 -4.50 41.95 4.94
C ALA A 2 -4.73 40.44 5.13
N THR A 3 -5.99 40.03 5.07
CA THR A 3 -6.40 38.62 5.18
C THR A 3 -6.21 37.97 3.81
N VAL A 4 -5.19 37.11 3.69
CA VAL A 4 -4.95 36.32 2.49
C VAL A 4 -5.90 35.11 2.51
N PHE A 5 -6.91 35.12 1.65
CA PHE A 5 -7.71 33.95 1.34
C PHE A 5 -6.94 33.06 0.37
N ILE A 6 -6.44 31.91 0.86
CA ILE A 6 -5.91 30.86 0.01
C ILE A 6 -7.09 30.09 -0.57
N SER A 7 -7.41 30.40 -1.82
CA SER A 7 -8.41 29.68 -2.61
C SER A 7 -7.84 28.29 -2.99
N LEU A 8 -8.39 27.24 -2.43
CA LEU A 8 -8.08 25.84 -2.79
C LEU A 8 -8.76 25.56 -4.14
N THR A 9 -8.01 25.61 -5.23
CA THR A 9 -8.52 25.29 -6.57
C THR A 9 -8.46 23.76 -6.74
N LEU A 10 -9.62 23.11 -6.66
CA LEU A 10 -9.79 21.70 -7.01
C LEU A 10 -9.72 21.58 -8.53
N ILE A 11 -8.61 21.11 -9.09
CA ILE A 11 -8.53 20.80 -10.52
C ILE A 11 -9.08 19.38 -10.72
N VAL A 12 -10.34 19.29 -11.13
CA VAL A 12 -10.99 18.03 -11.52
C VAL A 12 -10.66 17.76 -12.98
N THR A 13 -9.69 16.89 -13.25
CA THR A 13 -9.52 16.32 -14.59
C THR A 13 -10.27 14.99 -14.64
N ALA A 14 -11.53 15.04 -15.07
CA ALA A 14 -12.36 13.86 -15.26
C ALA A 14 -12.01 13.19 -16.59
N SER A 15 -11.28 12.08 -16.56
CA SER A 15 -11.38 11.07 -17.61
C SER A 15 -12.44 10.07 -17.19
N ALA A 16 -13.60 10.15 -17.82
CA ALA A 16 -14.74 9.33 -17.50
C ALA A 16 -14.55 7.90 -18.02
N GLN A 17 -14.12 6.99 -17.13
CA GLN A 17 -14.54 5.60 -17.24
C GLN A 17 -15.90 5.51 -16.54
N ALA A 18 -16.96 5.39 -17.34
CA ALA A 18 -18.34 5.56 -16.89
C ALA A 18 -18.67 4.61 -15.73
N GLY A 19 -18.91 5.14 -14.54
CA GLY A 19 -19.86 4.58 -13.60
C GLY A 19 -19.39 4.11 -12.25
N LYS A 20 -18.09 3.83 -11.99
CA LYS A 20 -17.72 3.11 -10.77
C LYS A 20 -16.85 3.88 -9.77
N TYR A 21 -15.98 4.76 -10.19
CA TYR A 21 -15.11 5.57 -9.34
C TYR A 21 -14.64 6.84 -10.00
N GLN A 22 -14.19 7.79 -9.21
CA GLN A 22 -13.57 9.04 -9.64
C GLN A 22 -12.06 8.94 -9.53
N SER A 23 -11.32 9.53 -10.49
CA SER A 23 -9.87 9.71 -10.45
C SER A 23 -9.60 11.16 -10.07
N LEU A 24 -8.96 11.37 -8.92
CA LEU A 24 -8.80 12.68 -8.29
C LEU A 24 -7.35 12.92 -7.90
N THR A 25 -6.98 14.18 -7.71
CA THR A 25 -5.67 14.58 -7.19
C THR A 25 -5.82 15.66 -6.13
N THR A 26 -4.94 15.64 -5.14
CA THR A 26 -4.81 16.70 -4.15
C THR A 26 -3.35 16.94 -3.79
N ASN A 27 -3.01 18.14 -3.36
CA ASN A 27 -1.68 18.47 -2.86
C ASN A 27 -1.69 18.40 -1.34
N VAL A 28 -0.91 17.49 -0.78
CA VAL A 28 -0.76 17.28 0.66
C VAL A 28 0.71 17.04 0.98
N ASN A 29 1.18 17.53 2.11
CA ASN A 29 2.56 17.31 2.59
C ASN A 29 3.63 17.59 1.51
N GLY A 30 3.40 18.57 0.64
CA GLY A 30 4.33 18.92 -0.45
C GLY A 30 4.34 17.96 -1.65
N VAL A 31 3.43 16.99 -1.69
CA VAL A 31 3.29 15.99 -2.76
C VAL A 31 1.90 16.09 -3.40
N LYS A 32 1.82 16.02 -4.72
CA LYS A 32 0.56 15.80 -5.42
C LYS A 32 0.23 14.33 -5.35
N ILE A 33 -0.77 13.96 -4.55
CA ILE A 33 -1.27 12.59 -4.43
C ILE A 33 -2.47 12.39 -5.36
N HIS A 34 -2.37 11.40 -6.24
CA HIS A 34 -3.48 10.87 -7.01
C HIS A 34 -4.20 9.80 -6.21
N TYR A 35 -5.52 9.72 -6.33
CA TYR A 35 -6.30 8.66 -5.71
C TYR A 35 -7.59 8.36 -6.50
N LEU A 36 -8.01 7.10 -6.45
CA LEU A 36 -9.33 6.67 -6.90
C LEU A 36 -10.31 6.77 -5.73
N LYS A 37 -11.55 7.20 -6.00
CA LYS A 37 -12.60 7.35 -4.99
C LYS A 37 -13.91 6.73 -5.46
N ALA A 38 -14.55 5.95 -4.58
CA ALA A 38 -15.88 5.38 -4.80
C ALA A 38 -16.73 5.49 -3.54
N GLY A 39 -18.06 5.31 -3.70
CA GLY A 39 -18.99 5.35 -2.59
C GLY A 39 -19.15 6.73 -1.93
N THR A 40 -20.12 6.81 -1.03
CA THR A 40 -20.50 8.04 -0.30
C THR A 40 -20.87 7.74 1.17
N GLY A 41 -20.39 6.60 1.70
CA GLY A 41 -20.59 6.22 3.10
C GLY A 41 -19.98 7.22 4.07
N LYS A 42 -20.46 7.21 5.31
CA LYS A 42 -19.99 8.14 6.36
C LYS A 42 -18.60 7.76 6.90
N SER A 43 -18.24 6.48 6.84
CA SER A 43 -16.93 5.97 7.25
C SER A 43 -16.01 5.92 6.04
N LEU A 44 -14.72 6.20 6.24
CA LEU A 44 -13.69 6.15 5.21
C LEU A 44 -12.91 4.85 5.29
N LEU A 45 -12.82 4.12 4.18
CA LEU A 45 -11.96 2.96 4.00
C LEU A 45 -10.84 3.30 3.01
N VAL A 46 -9.61 3.19 3.46
CA VAL A 46 -8.40 3.52 2.68
C VAL A 46 -7.67 2.25 2.29
N PHE A 47 -7.38 2.10 0.99
CA PHE A 47 -6.64 0.97 0.44
C PHE A 47 -5.27 1.41 -0.10
N LEU A 48 -4.18 0.86 0.43
CA LEU A 48 -2.80 1.18 0.06
C LEU A 48 -2.17 0.02 -0.72
N HIS A 49 -1.69 0.32 -1.94
CA HIS A 49 -1.08 -0.65 -2.84
C HIS A 49 0.39 -0.92 -2.51
N GLY A 50 0.94 -2.00 -3.09
CA GLY A 50 2.32 -2.41 -3.00
C GLY A 50 3.18 -2.05 -4.21
N PHE A 51 4.40 -2.62 -4.24
CA PHE A 51 5.29 -2.56 -5.38
C PHE A 51 4.75 -3.39 -6.54
N GLY A 52 5.01 -2.95 -7.76
CA GLY A 52 4.52 -3.62 -8.98
C GLY A 52 3.04 -3.37 -9.28
N GLU A 53 2.36 -2.58 -8.44
CA GLU A 53 0.95 -2.25 -8.51
C GLU A 53 0.72 -0.73 -8.37
N THR A 54 -0.52 -0.30 -8.47
CA THR A 54 -0.99 1.06 -8.24
C THR A 54 -2.38 1.00 -7.58
N SER A 55 -3.00 2.15 -7.34
CA SER A 55 -4.41 2.22 -6.89
C SER A 55 -5.37 1.34 -7.70
N HIS A 56 -5.00 0.99 -8.94
CA HIS A 56 -5.79 0.15 -9.83
C HIS A 56 -6.10 -1.24 -9.25
N MET A 57 -5.19 -1.85 -8.49
CA MET A 57 -5.39 -3.18 -7.88
C MET A 57 -6.66 -3.28 -7.03
N TRP A 58 -7.05 -2.13 -6.45
CA TRP A 58 -8.20 -2.06 -5.53
C TRP A 58 -9.55 -1.84 -6.22
N THR A 59 -9.56 -1.58 -7.54
CA THR A 59 -10.82 -1.31 -8.27
C THR A 59 -11.84 -2.43 -8.18
N PRO A 60 -11.48 -3.75 -8.10
CA PRO A 60 -12.44 -4.82 -7.90
C PRO A 60 -13.14 -4.82 -6.53
N MET A 61 -12.60 -4.07 -5.55
CA MET A 61 -13.17 -3.93 -4.21
C MET A 61 -14.24 -2.83 -4.14
N PHE A 62 -14.21 -1.85 -5.07
CA PHE A 62 -15.01 -0.64 -4.97
C PHE A 62 -16.53 -0.87 -5.03
N ASP A 63 -17.01 -1.81 -5.86
CA ASP A 63 -18.43 -2.12 -5.96
C ASP A 63 -18.99 -2.68 -4.65
N GLU A 64 -18.20 -3.42 -3.90
CA GLU A 64 -18.62 -4.01 -2.64
C GLU A 64 -18.54 -3.01 -1.50
N PHE A 65 -17.36 -2.44 -1.27
CA PHE A 65 -17.13 -1.56 -0.13
C PHE A 65 -17.73 -0.17 -0.32
N GLY A 66 -17.86 0.31 -1.56
CA GLY A 66 -18.48 1.60 -1.86
C GLY A 66 -19.97 1.69 -1.56
N ARG A 67 -20.64 0.58 -1.19
CA ARG A 67 -22.03 0.56 -0.72
C ARG A 67 -22.15 1.15 0.68
N ASP A 68 -21.18 0.83 1.54
CA ASP A 68 -21.24 1.14 2.97
C ASP A 68 -20.24 2.24 3.37
N PHE A 69 -19.14 2.36 2.63
CA PHE A 69 -18.03 3.28 2.88
C PHE A 69 -17.90 4.35 1.80
N THR A 70 -17.28 5.48 2.14
CA THR A 70 -16.47 6.21 1.20
C THR A 70 -15.15 5.46 1.09
N VAL A 71 -14.78 5.05 -0.12
CA VAL A 71 -13.56 4.28 -0.39
C VAL A 71 -12.57 5.14 -1.12
N ILE A 72 -11.31 5.15 -0.70
CA ILE A 72 -10.21 5.72 -1.47
C ILE A 72 -9.07 4.73 -1.64
N ALA A 73 -8.42 4.78 -2.79
CA ALA A 73 -7.18 4.08 -3.08
C ALA A 73 -6.18 5.09 -3.65
N PRO A 74 -5.29 5.65 -2.83
CA PRO A 74 -4.24 6.54 -3.31
C PRO A 74 -3.13 5.76 -4.02
N ASP A 75 -2.52 6.39 -5.03
CA ASP A 75 -1.18 6.04 -5.47
C ASP A 75 -0.18 6.61 -4.46
N LEU A 76 0.68 5.77 -3.91
CA LEU A 76 1.71 6.21 -2.96
C LEU A 76 2.64 7.24 -3.62
N ARG A 77 3.29 8.10 -2.80
CA ARG A 77 4.28 9.07 -3.30
C ARG A 77 5.25 8.42 -4.29
N GLY A 78 5.45 9.06 -5.42
CA GLY A 78 6.36 8.58 -6.44
C GLY A 78 5.80 7.52 -7.38
N ILE A 79 4.64 6.92 -7.10
CA ILE A 79 4.06 5.82 -7.86
C ILE A 79 2.83 6.29 -8.64
N GLY A 80 2.53 5.62 -9.75
CA GLY A 80 1.31 5.83 -10.54
C GLY A 80 1.21 7.23 -11.12
N GLU A 81 0.18 7.97 -10.72
CA GLU A 81 -0.09 9.37 -11.12
C GLU A 81 0.31 10.37 -10.01
N SER A 82 0.82 9.89 -8.86
CA SER A 82 1.36 10.76 -7.81
C SER A 82 2.71 11.34 -8.21
N SER A 83 3.03 12.54 -7.71
CA SER A 83 4.31 13.18 -8.04
C SER A 83 5.49 12.51 -7.32
N GLN A 84 6.69 12.66 -7.91
CA GLN A 84 7.95 12.08 -7.44
C GLN A 84 8.77 13.16 -6.69
N PRO A 85 8.61 13.33 -5.37
CA PRO A 85 9.44 14.25 -4.59
C PRO A 85 10.88 13.75 -4.54
N ALA A 86 11.84 14.64 -4.27
CA ALA A 86 13.26 14.30 -4.21
C ALA A 86 13.66 13.41 -3.02
N GLY A 87 12.75 13.17 -2.06
CA GLY A 87 13.00 12.35 -0.87
C GLY A 87 11.74 12.07 -0.06
N GLY A 88 11.94 11.53 1.17
CA GLY A 88 10.84 11.18 2.07
C GLY A 88 10.19 9.85 1.72
N TYR A 89 10.93 8.90 1.17
CA TYR A 89 10.40 7.59 0.76
C TYR A 89 10.36 6.56 1.90
N ASP A 90 10.69 6.97 3.13
CA ASP A 90 10.42 6.18 4.33
C ASP A 90 8.90 6.10 4.60
N LYS A 91 8.47 4.98 5.20
CA LYS A 91 7.04 4.69 5.37
C LYS A 91 6.38 5.61 6.40
N LYS A 92 7.16 6.16 7.34
CA LYS A 92 6.71 7.18 8.27
C LYS A 92 6.29 8.46 7.55
N THR A 93 7.11 8.94 6.60
CA THR A 93 6.79 10.12 5.79
C THR A 93 5.65 9.83 4.80
N ALA A 94 5.65 8.66 4.15
CA ALA A 94 4.55 8.25 3.27
C ALA A 94 3.21 8.15 4.00
N ALA A 95 3.21 7.71 5.26
CA ALA A 95 2.02 7.69 6.12
C ALA A 95 1.47 9.09 6.41
N VAL A 96 2.34 10.10 6.55
CA VAL A 96 1.91 11.51 6.72
C VAL A 96 1.18 12.02 5.46
N ASP A 97 1.56 11.60 4.25
CA ASP A 97 0.81 11.96 3.04
C ASP A 97 -0.63 11.44 3.10
N ILE A 98 -0.79 10.20 3.56
CA ILE A 98 -2.13 9.58 3.69
C ILE A 98 -2.93 10.28 4.80
N HIS A 99 -2.31 10.60 5.94
CA HIS A 99 -2.92 11.38 7.02
C HIS A 99 -3.44 12.75 6.52
N GLU A 100 -2.62 13.51 5.82
CA GLU A 100 -3.01 14.80 5.28
C GLU A 100 -4.06 14.66 4.17
N LEU A 101 -4.04 13.58 3.37
CA LEU A 101 -5.10 13.26 2.41
C LEU A 101 -6.43 13.02 3.14
N VAL A 102 -6.45 12.17 4.16
CA VAL A 102 -7.63 11.87 4.98
C VAL A 102 -8.22 13.15 5.58
N LYS A 103 -7.38 14.00 6.18
CA LYS A 103 -7.80 15.31 6.72
C LYS A 103 -8.38 16.23 5.66
N SER A 104 -7.76 16.29 4.48
CA SER A 104 -8.25 17.12 3.37
C SER A 104 -9.64 16.70 2.87
N LEU A 105 -9.99 15.43 3.04
CA LEU A 105 -11.30 14.88 2.74
C LEU A 105 -12.32 15.06 3.88
N GLY A 106 -11.91 15.61 5.01
CA GLY A 106 -12.77 15.93 6.16
C GLY A 106 -13.04 14.74 7.10
N PHE A 107 -12.33 13.64 6.99
CA PHE A 107 -12.46 12.49 7.87
C PHE A 107 -11.51 12.61 9.06
N LYS A 108 -11.96 12.08 10.22
CA LYS A 108 -11.19 12.04 11.47
C LYS A 108 -10.79 10.62 11.87
N LYS A 109 -11.53 9.64 11.37
CA LYS A 109 -11.30 8.22 11.59
C LYS A 109 -11.42 7.45 10.31
N ILE A 110 -10.65 6.37 10.20
CA ILE A 110 -10.57 5.54 9.01
C ILE A 110 -10.49 4.06 9.37
N ASP A 111 -10.94 3.24 8.44
CA ASP A 111 -10.50 1.86 8.29
C ASP A 111 -9.37 1.80 7.25
N LEU A 112 -8.36 0.97 7.49
CA LEU A 112 -7.12 1.00 6.71
C LEU A 112 -6.74 -0.40 6.23
N VAL A 113 -6.43 -0.53 4.94
CA VAL A 113 -5.93 -1.76 4.32
C VAL A 113 -4.63 -1.46 3.61
N GLY A 114 -3.61 -2.27 3.82
CA GLY A 114 -2.35 -2.16 3.10
C GLY A 114 -1.84 -3.51 2.61
N HIS A 115 -1.37 -3.55 1.36
CA HIS A 115 -0.71 -4.69 0.76
C HIS A 115 0.75 -4.35 0.47
N ASP A 116 1.69 -5.26 0.74
CA ASP A 116 3.13 -5.11 0.49
C ASP A 116 3.69 -3.80 1.10
N ILE A 117 4.30 -2.90 0.32
CA ILE A 117 4.75 -1.57 0.80
C ILE A 117 3.58 -0.79 1.43
N GLY A 118 2.36 -0.94 0.89
CA GLY A 118 1.16 -0.35 1.46
C GLY A 118 0.85 -0.84 2.89
N LEU A 119 1.14 -2.10 3.20
CA LEU A 119 1.08 -2.63 4.58
C LEU A 119 2.06 -1.88 5.50
N MET A 120 3.28 -1.66 5.02
CA MET A 120 4.31 -0.96 5.80
C MET A 120 3.91 0.50 6.07
N VAL A 121 3.28 1.16 5.09
CA VAL A 121 2.72 2.52 5.24
C VAL A 121 1.52 2.51 6.19
N ALA A 122 0.64 1.49 6.10
CA ALA A 122 -0.51 1.34 6.99
C ALA A 122 -0.07 1.17 8.46
N TYR A 123 0.93 0.34 8.71
CA TYR A 123 1.50 0.18 10.04
C TYR A 123 2.09 1.50 10.55
N ALA A 124 2.90 2.19 9.73
CA ALA A 124 3.49 3.46 10.10
C ALA A 124 2.42 4.56 10.35
N TYR A 125 1.29 4.52 9.62
CA TYR A 125 0.14 5.40 9.86
C TYR A 125 -0.47 5.12 11.22
N ALA A 126 -0.88 3.88 11.48
CA ALA A 126 -1.53 3.50 12.72
C ALA A 126 -0.64 3.75 13.95
N ALA A 127 0.68 3.59 13.82
CA ALA A 127 1.63 3.85 14.90
C ALA A 127 1.82 5.35 15.21
N GLN A 128 1.68 6.23 14.20
CA GLN A 128 1.77 7.68 14.38
C GLN A 128 0.44 8.32 14.79
N PHE A 129 -0.68 7.77 14.31
CA PHE A 129 -2.03 8.31 14.49
C PHE A 129 -3.01 7.25 15.00
N PRO A 130 -2.73 6.59 16.15
CA PRO A 130 -3.50 5.44 16.61
C PRO A 130 -4.98 5.77 16.85
N ASP A 131 -5.29 6.99 17.27
CA ASP A 131 -6.67 7.44 17.55
C ASP A 131 -7.51 7.64 16.28
N GLU A 132 -6.88 7.66 15.10
CA GLU A 132 -7.55 7.84 13.82
C GLU A 132 -7.95 6.52 13.17
N VAL A 133 -7.38 5.38 13.58
CA VAL A 133 -7.61 4.07 12.96
C VAL A 133 -8.60 3.26 13.78
N GLU A 134 -9.74 2.93 13.18
CA GLU A 134 -10.76 2.08 13.80
C GLU A 134 -10.44 0.60 13.68
N LYS A 135 -10.07 0.16 12.45
CA LYS A 135 -9.62 -1.21 12.15
C LYS A 135 -8.54 -1.16 11.09
N MET A 136 -7.61 -2.12 11.11
CA MET A 136 -6.53 -2.21 10.11
C MET A 136 -6.37 -3.64 9.58
N ALA A 137 -6.21 -3.78 8.26
CA ALA A 137 -5.85 -5.05 7.62
C ALA A 137 -4.46 -4.94 6.97
N LEU A 138 -3.59 -5.88 7.31
CA LEU A 138 -2.21 -6.02 6.85
C LEU A 138 -2.12 -7.23 5.92
N LEU A 139 -1.79 -7.00 4.64
CA LEU A 139 -1.80 -8.01 3.59
C LEU A 139 -0.38 -8.31 3.10
N ASP A 140 0.05 -9.51 3.33
CA ASP A 140 1.14 -10.29 2.73
C ASP A 140 2.49 -9.58 2.51
N ALA A 141 3.01 -8.89 3.52
CA ALA A 141 4.38 -8.38 3.51
C ALA A 141 4.96 -8.36 4.93
N PRO A 142 6.29 -8.36 5.08
CA PRO A 142 6.91 -8.21 6.39
C PRO A 142 6.85 -6.76 6.88
N ILE A 143 6.90 -6.58 8.20
CA ILE A 143 7.11 -5.27 8.82
C ILE A 143 8.62 -5.11 9.06
N PRO A 144 9.32 -4.20 8.35
CA PRO A 144 10.76 -4.03 8.45
C PRO A 144 11.23 -3.82 9.91
N GLY A 145 12.24 -4.57 10.31
CA GLY A 145 12.87 -4.45 11.63
C GLY A 145 12.10 -5.07 12.79
N ILE A 146 10.94 -5.71 12.57
CA ILE A 146 10.14 -6.37 13.60
C ILE A 146 10.40 -7.87 13.62
N GLY A 147 10.77 -8.36 14.80
CA GLY A 147 11.07 -9.77 15.04
C GLY A 147 12.50 -10.17 14.63
N HIS A 148 12.97 -11.28 15.20
CA HIS A 148 14.31 -11.81 14.94
C HIS A 148 14.50 -12.34 13.51
N PHE A 149 13.42 -12.70 12.83
CA PHE A 149 13.43 -13.19 11.46
C PHE A 149 13.46 -12.07 10.40
N TRP A 150 13.45 -10.79 10.80
CA TRP A 150 13.61 -9.69 9.81
C TRP A 150 14.92 -9.80 9.03
N ASP A 151 16.03 -10.07 9.72
CA ASP A 151 17.33 -10.20 9.07
C ASP A 151 17.37 -11.42 8.12
N GLU A 152 16.68 -12.51 8.47
CA GLU A 152 16.53 -13.67 7.59
C GLU A 152 15.72 -13.34 6.34
N ILE A 153 14.58 -12.63 6.49
CA ILE A 153 13.78 -12.18 5.35
C ILE A 153 14.60 -11.23 4.48
N PHE A 154 15.28 -10.24 5.08
CA PHE A 154 16.03 -9.22 4.34
C PHE A 154 17.20 -9.83 3.54
N ASN A 155 17.82 -10.90 4.03
CA ASN A 155 18.94 -11.59 3.37
C ASN A 155 18.54 -12.87 2.65
N ASN A 156 17.24 -13.16 2.48
CA ASN A 156 16.77 -14.34 1.77
C ASN A 156 16.98 -14.22 0.26
N GLU A 157 17.28 -15.33 -0.42
CA GLU A 157 17.44 -15.34 -1.87
C GLU A 157 16.16 -14.90 -2.62
N ARG A 158 14.98 -15.20 -2.10
CA ARG A 158 13.69 -14.77 -2.68
C ARG A 158 13.48 -13.24 -2.61
N THR A 159 14.15 -12.57 -1.69
CA THR A 159 14.12 -11.11 -1.51
C THR A 159 15.38 -10.41 -2.03
N TRP A 160 16.10 -11.05 -2.97
CA TRP A 160 17.31 -10.52 -3.60
C TRP A 160 17.17 -9.07 -4.08
N HIS A 161 15.96 -8.68 -4.48
CA HIS A 161 15.64 -7.34 -4.97
C HIS A 161 15.82 -6.26 -3.90
N PHE A 162 15.73 -6.59 -2.60
CA PHE A 162 16.02 -5.64 -1.52
C PHE A 162 17.47 -5.15 -1.58
N HIS A 163 18.39 -6.01 -1.97
CA HIS A 163 19.80 -5.64 -2.17
C HIS A 163 20.07 -5.12 -3.58
N PHE A 164 19.40 -5.66 -4.59
CA PHE A 164 19.59 -5.21 -5.98
C PHE A 164 19.32 -3.71 -6.13
N VAL A 165 18.23 -3.19 -5.57
CA VAL A 165 17.86 -1.77 -5.66
C VAL A 165 18.87 -0.81 -5.00
N GLU A 166 19.72 -1.32 -4.11
CA GLU A 166 20.80 -0.54 -3.49
C GLU A 166 21.94 -0.24 -4.48
N SER A 167 22.06 -1.03 -5.54
CA SER A 167 23.11 -0.84 -6.55
C SER A 167 22.83 0.40 -7.41
N ALA A 168 23.88 1.19 -7.66
CA ALA A 168 23.83 2.31 -8.60
C ALA A 168 23.47 1.87 -10.03
N TYR A 169 23.66 0.59 -10.35
CA TYR A 169 23.37 0.02 -11.68
C TYR A 169 21.94 -0.52 -11.80
N ALA A 170 21.20 -0.67 -10.70
CA ALA A 170 19.85 -1.25 -10.72
C ALA A 170 18.91 -0.48 -11.66
N LEU A 171 18.79 0.84 -11.47
CA LEU A 171 17.93 1.67 -12.29
C LEU A 171 18.35 1.68 -13.79
N PRO A 172 19.62 1.88 -14.16
CA PRO A 172 20.06 1.76 -15.54
C PRO A 172 19.77 0.40 -16.19
N LEU A 173 19.86 -0.70 -15.44
CA LEU A 173 19.56 -2.05 -15.94
C LEU A 173 18.07 -2.27 -16.17
N VAL A 174 17.20 -1.65 -15.38
CA VAL A 174 15.74 -1.82 -15.46
C VAL A 174 15.10 -0.84 -16.44
N LYS A 175 15.67 0.35 -16.62
CA LYS A 175 15.12 1.40 -17.51
C LYS A 175 14.90 0.88 -18.93
N GLY A 176 13.65 1.00 -19.42
CA GLY A 176 13.20 0.47 -20.71
C GLY A 176 12.92 -1.04 -20.70
N ARG A 177 13.04 -1.70 -19.54
CA ARG A 177 12.75 -3.13 -19.33
C ARG A 177 11.81 -3.35 -18.14
N GLU A 178 11.05 -2.32 -17.77
CA GLU A 178 10.14 -2.34 -16.61
C GLU A 178 9.19 -3.53 -16.66
N ARG A 179 8.66 -3.87 -17.86
CA ARG A 179 7.80 -5.04 -18.03
C ARG A 179 8.50 -6.35 -17.67
N ILE A 180 9.77 -6.52 -18.08
CA ILE A 180 10.54 -7.73 -17.77
C ILE A 180 10.79 -7.81 -16.27
N PHE A 181 11.23 -6.70 -15.68
CA PHE A 181 11.53 -6.62 -14.25
C PHE A 181 10.30 -6.88 -13.38
N LEU A 182 9.17 -6.25 -13.70
CA LEU A 182 7.92 -6.44 -12.96
C LEU A 182 7.33 -7.84 -13.16
N SER A 183 7.43 -8.41 -14.39
CA SER A 183 6.94 -9.76 -14.66
C SER A 183 7.61 -10.82 -13.79
N HIS A 184 8.91 -10.64 -13.46
CA HIS A 184 9.58 -11.52 -12.52
C HIS A 184 8.81 -11.63 -11.18
N PHE A 185 8.42 -10.50 -10.59
CA PHE A 185 7.67 -10.51 -9.32
C PHE A 185 6.27 -11.10 -9.48
N TRP A 186 5.55 -10.70 -10.53
CA TRP A 186 4.20 -11.20 -10.78
C TRP A 186 4.15 -12.71 -11.03
N ASP A 187 5.23 -13.29 -11.56
CA ASP A 187 5.30 -14.72 -11.86
C ASP A 187 5.92 -15.52 -10.70
N GLU A 188 7.02 -15.05 -10.09
CA GLU A 188 7.79 -15.80 -9.10
C GLU A 188 7.20 -15.73 -7.67
N LEU A 189 6.49 -14.63 -7.35
CA LEU A 189 5.85 -14.49 -6.04
C LEU A 189 4.40 -14.99 -6.02
N ALA A 190 3.88 -15.44 -7.15
CA ALA A 190 2.57 -16.07 -7.25
C ALA A 190 2.66 -17.59 -7.08
N VAL A 191 1.65 -18.20 -6.48
CA VAL A 191 1.39 -19.64 -6.62
C VAL A 191 0.65 -19.89 -7.94
N ASN A 192 -0.28 -19.01 -8.27
CA ASN A 192 -0.97 -19.00 -9.57
C ASN A 192 -0.58 -17.79 -10.40
N SER A 193 0.47 -17.92 -11.21
CA SER A 193 0.97 -16.82 -12.08
C SER A 193 -0.06 -16.26 -13.08
N LYS A 194 -1.17 -16.97 -13.31
CA LYS A 194 -2.29 -16.49 -14.14
C LYS A 194 -3.23 -15.56 -13.38
N GLY A 195 -3.11 -15.44 -12.07
CA GLY A 195 -3.91 -14.52 -11.25
C GLY A 195 -3.74 -13.08 -11.73
N MET A 196 -2.50 -12.61 -11.89
CA MET A 196 -2.21 -11.28 -12.42
C MET A 196 -2.55 -11.20 -13.92
N SER A 197 -3.68 -10.56 -14.24
CA SER A 197 -4.22 -10.47 -15.59
C SER A 197 -3.33 -9.63 -16.53
N GLU A 198 -3.31 -9.96 -17.82
CA GLU A 198 -2.55 -9.16 -18.80
C GLU A 198 -2.99 -7.69 -18.88
N PRO A 199 -4.30 -7.35 -18.83
CA PRO A 199 -4.72 -5.95 -18.74
C PRO A 199 -4.12 -5.21 -17.54
N SER A 200 -4.09 -5.82 -16.34
CA SER A 200 -3.47 -5.24 -15.15
C SER A 200 -1.96 -5.06 -15.32
N ARG A 201 -1.26 -6.08 -15.85
CA ARG A 201 0.17 -6.02 -16.16
C ARG A 201 0.51 -4.86 -17.11
N VAL A 202 -0.32 -4.61 -18.11
CA VAL A 202 -0.15 -3.47 -19.03
C VAL A 202 -0.31 -2.14 -18.32
N ILE A 203 -1.31 -2.01 -17.45
CA ILE A 203 -1.56 -0.80 -16.67
C ILE A 203 -0.37 -0.50 -15.76
N TYR A 204 0.08 -1.48 -14.98
CA TYR A 204 1.20 -1.32 -14.07
C TYR A 204 2.52 -1.04 -14.81
N THR A 205 2.80 -1.77 -15.91
CA THR A 205 3.98 -1.49 -16.72
C THR A 205 4.01 -0.06 -17.23
N LYS A 206 2.88 0.45 -17.74
CA LYS A 206 2.78 1.85 -18.20
C LYS A 206 3.01 2.85 -17.07
N ALA A 207 2.51 2.55 -15.87
CA ALA A 207 2.72 3.41 -14.71
C ALA A 207 4.20 3.46 -14.31
N TYR A 208 4.85 2.31 -14.19
CA TYR A 208 6.24 2.20 -13.76
C TYR A 208 7.26 2.64 -14.83
N ALA A 209 6.89 2.62 -16.13
CA ALA A 209 7.72 3.12 -17.22
C ALA A 209 7.71 4.66 -17.35
N LYS A 210 6.86 5.37 -16.59
CA LYS A 210 6.92 6.85 -16.53
C LYS A 210 8.24 7.29 -15.91
N GLU A 211 8.73 8.43 -16.39
CA GLU A 211 9.96 9.02 -15.86
C GLU A 211 9.87 9.22 -14.34
N GLY A 212 10.91 8.76 -13.63
CA GLY A 212 11.05 8.89 -12.18
C GLY A 212 10.28 7.85 -11.36
N VAL A 213 9.28 7.12 -11.89
CA VAL A 213 8.45 6.20 -11.08
C VAL A 213 9.26 4.99 -10.60
N MET A 214 10.02 4.34 -11.49
CA MET A 214 10.87 3.19 -11.08
C MET A 214 11.97 3.63 -10.09
N TRP A 215 12.53 4.82 -10.26
CA TRP A 215 13.46 5.39 -9.29
C TRP A 215 12.79 5.58 -7.91
N ALA A 216 11.61 6.17 -7.89
CA ALA A 216 10.84 6.38 -6.65
C ALA A 216 10.50 5.05 -5.96
N ALA A 217 10.12 4.04 -6.74
CA ALA A 217 9.89 2.69 -6.23
C ALA A 217 11.15 2.10 -5.57
N PHE A 218 12.32 2.27 -6.17
CA PHE A 218 13.58 1.83 -5.59
C PHE A 218 13.93 2.62 -4.30
N GLU A 219 13.63 3.92 -4.26
CA GLU A 219 13.82 4.71 -3.04
C GLU A 219 12.93 4.22 -1.88
N LEU A 220 11.70 3.74 -2.16
CA LEU A 220 10.86 3.09 -1.13
C LEU A 220 11.52 1.83 -0.55
N PHE A 221 12.11 0.96 -1.40
CA PHE A 221 12.82 -0.24 -0.93
C PHE A 221 14.06 0.07 -0.11
N LYS A 222 14.85 1.06 -0.54
CA LYS A 222 16.09 1.45 0.14
C LYS A 222 15.87 1.90 1.59
N GLN A 223 14.65 2.28 1.96
CA GLN A 223 14.34 2.67 3.33
C GLN A 223 14.12 1.49 4.27
N PHE A 224 13.86 0.28 3.77
CA PHE A 224 13.47 -0.88 4.60
C PHE A 224 14.43 -1.12 5.76
N ASN A 225 15.72 -1.22 5.49
CA ASN A 225 16.73 -1.45 6.53
C ASN A 225 17.46 -0.18 7.00
N ARG A 226 17.13 0.98 6.42
CA ARG A 226 17.66 2.30 6.81
C ARG A 226 16.76 2.96 7.84
N ALA A 227 15.71 3.67 7.39
CA ALA A 227 14.81 4.42 8.25
C ALA A 227 13.69 3.54 8.83
N ASP A 228 13.04 2.71 8.00
CA ASP A 228 11.81 2.00 8.36
C ASP A 228 12.03 1.03 9.51
N ALA A 229 13.06 0.18 9.45
CA ALA A 229 13.37 -0.77 10.51
C ALA A 229 13.67 -0.07 11.85
N ALA A 230 14.33 1.08 11.82
CA ALA A 230 14.64 1.86 13.02
C ALA A 230 13.38 2.52 13.61
N ASP A 231 12.51 3.08 12.76
CA ASP A 231 11.28 3.72 13.21
C ASP A 231 10.25 2.69 13.67
N ASN A 232 10.12 1.56 12.98
CA ASN A 232 9.21 0.48 13.37
C ASN A 232 9.58 -0.11 14.74
N ARG A 233 10.88 -0.27 15.05
CA ARG A 233 11.31 -0.68 16.40
C ARG A 233 10.90 0.31 17.48
N LYS A 234 10.91 1.63 17.19
CA LYS A 234 10.41 2.65 18.13
C LYS A 234 8.90 2.56 18.27
N PHE A 235 8.17 2.43 17.16
CA PHE A 235 6.71 2.29 17.16
C PHE A 235 6.26 1.06 17.93
N ALA A 236 6.96 -0.07 17.81
CA ALA A 236 6.63 -1.32 18.49
C ALA A 236 6.72 -1.28 20.01
N VAL A 237 7.33 -0.25 20.59
CA VAL A 237 7.34 -0.04 22.06
C VAL A 237 5.92 0.14 22.60
N ASN A 238 5.05 0.81 21.84
CA ASN A 238 3.64 0.98 22.16
C ASN A 238 2.80 0.19 21.16
N LYS A 239 2.30 -0.98 21.61
CA LYS A 239 1.46 -1.81 20.73
C LYS A 239 0.18 -1.11 20.33
N LEU A 240 -0.22 -1.32 19.09
CA LEU A 240 -1.52 -0.91 18.57
C LEU A 240 -2.64 -1.64 19.32
N THR A 241 -3.71 -0.93 19.61
CA THR A 241 -4.86 -1.46 20.38
C THR A 241 -6.13 -1.62 19.55
N MET A 242 -6.19 -1.02 18.35
CA MET A 242 -7.29 -1.27 17.42
C MET A 242 -7.22 -2.69 16.88
N PRO A 243 -8.37 -3.29 16.45
CA PRO A 243 -8.39 -4.60 15.79
C PRO A 243 -7.52 -4.62 14.53
N VAL A 244 -6.69 -5.66 14.41
CA VAL A 244 -5.80 -5.88 13.26
C VAL A 244 -6.12 -7.24 12.63
N LEU A 245 -6.40 -7.26 11.33
CA LEU A 245 -6.45 -8.46 10.51
C LEU A 245 -5.10 -8.65 9.82
N THR A 246 -4.49 -9.83 9.91
CA THR A 246 -3.47 -10.25 8.96
C THR A 246 -4.07 -11.21 7.94
N LEU A 247 -3.79 -10.97 6.67
CA LEU A 247 -4.22 -11.83 5.57
C LEU A 247 -2.99 -12.13 4.70
N ALA A 248 -2.63 -13.40 4.57
CA ALA A 248 -1.43 -13.82 3.86
C ALA A 248 -1.69 -15.08 3.02
N GLY A 249 -0.91 -15.27 1.95
CA GLY A 249 -0.87 -16.51 1.20
C GLY A 249 0.03 -17.55 1.85
N ASP A 250 -0.37 -18.83 1.81
CA ASP A 250 0.45 -19.94 2.35
C ASP A 250 1.76 -20.15 1.55
N GLY A 251 1.77 -19.75 0.28
CA GLY A 251 2.96 -19.74 -0.59
C GLY A 251 3.86 -18.51 -0.43
N SER A 252 3.50 -17.55 0.44
CA SER A 252 4.23 -16.31 0.70
C SER A 252 4.50 -16.10 2.19
N MET A 253 3.90 -15.07 2.81
CA MET A 253 4.16 -14.76 4.24
C MET A 253 3.55 -15.77 5.21
N GLY A 254 2.45 -16.44 4.85
CA GLY A 254 1.82 -17.44 5.71
C GLY A 254 1.60 -16.94 7.14
N THR A 255 2.00 -17.75 8.12
CA THR A 255 1.89 -17.41 9.55
C THR A 255 2.98 -16.45 10.07
N LEU A 256 4.00 -16.14 9.27
CA LEU A 256 5.06 -15.19 9.66
C LEU A 256 4.49 -13.79 9.87
N LEU A 257 3.54 -13.36 9.03
CA LEU A 257 2.90 -12.06 9.18
C LEU A 257 2.12 -11.97 10.50
N GLU A 258 1.40 -13.02 10.89
CA GLU A 258 0.74 -13.08 12.21
C GLU A 258 1.75 -12.92 13.35
N GLY A 259 2.87 -13.62 13.25
CA GLY A 259 3.95 -13.53 14.24
C GLY A 259 4.44 -12.11 14.44
N GLN A 260 4.70 -11.37 13.35
CA GLN A 260 5.09 -9.96 13.42
C GLN A 260 3.96 -9.06 13.95
N ALA A 261 2.73 -9.24 13.47
CA ALA A 261 1.60 -8.43 13.91
C ALA A 261 1.35 -8.54 15.43
N ARG A 262 1.50 -9.74 16.02
CA ARG A 262 1.38 -9.94 17.48
C ARG A 262 2.51 -9.28 18.28
N MET A 263 3.63 -8.97 17.66
CA MET A 263 4.69 -8.17 18.30
C MET A 263 4.29 -6.69 18.42
N VAL A 264 3.49 -6.17 17.48
CA VAL A 264 3.18 -4.74 17.35
C VAL A 264 1.72 -4.38 17.65
N ALA A 265 0.84 -5.35 17.86
CA ALA A 265 -0.58 -5.14 18.16
C ALA A 265 -1.07 -6.12 19.24
N THR A 266 -2.16 -5.74 19.94
CA THR A 266 -2.74 -6.53 21.04
C THR A 266 -3.93 -7.37 20.58
N ASP A 267 -4.71 -6.90 19.60
CA ASP A 267 -5.90 -7.56 19.05
C ASP A 267 -5.63 -7.96 17.58
N VAL A 268 -5.19 -9.20 17.37
CA VAL A 268 -4.78 -9.71 16.05
C VAL A 268 -5.61 -10.94 15.69
N ARG A 269 -6.39 -10.82 14.60
CA ARG A 269 -6.99 -11.91 13.87
C ARG A 269 -6.10 -12.24 12.67
N SER A 270 -5.87 -13.53 12.42
CA SER A 270 -5.07 -14.00 11.27
C SER A 270 -5.86 -14.92 10.38
N VAL A 271 -5.66 -14.77 9.07
CA VAL A 271 -6.16 -15.68 8.04
C VAL A 271 -5.03 -15.96 7.05
N VAL A 272 -4.80 -17.23 6.77
CA VAL A 272 -3.89 -17.68 5.72
C VAL A 272 -4.72 -18.31 4.60
N LEU A 273 -4.60 -17.78 3.38
CA LEU A 273 -5.31 -18.28 2.21
C LEU A 273 -4.53 -19.44 1.59
N PRO A 274 -5.15 -20.62 1.41
CA PRO A 274 -4.48 -21.76 0.79
C PRO A 274 -4.23 -21.55 -0.70
N ASP A 275 -3.20 -22.20 -1.24
CA ASP A 275 -2.82 -22.15 -2.65
C ASP A 275 -2.70 -20.70 -3.17
N THR A 276 -2.12 -19.82 -2.39
CA THR A 276 -2.06 -18.38 -2.65
C THR A 276 -0.64 -17.88 -2.42
N GLY A 277 -0.13 -17.10 -3.37
CA GLY A 277 1.15 -16.41 -3.24
C GLY A 277 0.97 -15.00 -2.68
N HIS A 278 1.81 -14.10 -3.16
CA HIS A 278 1.87 -12.72 -2.69
C HIS A 278 0.68 -11.85 -3.20
N TRP A 279 0.13 -12.16 -4.37
CA TRP A 279 -0.84 -11.33 -5.08
C TRP A 279 -2.28 -11.71 -4.73
N LEU A 280 -2.65 -11.57 -3.45
CA LEU A 280 -3.94 -12.06 -2.92
C LEU A 280 -5.17 -11.53 -3.68
N THR A 281 -5.14 -10.26 -4.10
CA THR A 281 -6.25 -9.62 -4.81
C THR A 281 -6.42 -10.12 -6.23
N GLU A 282 -5.37 -10.66 -6.83
CA GLU A 282 -5.32 -11.21 -8.18
C GLU A 282 -5.47 -12.72 -8.18
N GLU A 283 -4.85 -13.43 -7.23
CA GLU A 283 -4.88 -14.89 -7.15
C GLU A 283 -6.17 -15.42 -6.52
N ARG A 284 -6.68 -14.74 -5.48
CA ARG A 284 -7.86 -15.11 -4.71
C ARG A 284 -8.76 -13.89 -4.43
N PRO A 285 -9.26 -13.21 -5.46
CA PRO A 285 -10.03 -11.98 -5.30
C PRO A 285 -11.33 -12.15 -4.49
N ALA A 286 -12.00 -13.28 -4.64
CA ALA A 286 -13.26 -13.55 -3.94
C ALA A 286 -13.04 -13.79 -2.45
N GLU A 287 -12.05 -14.62 -2.10
CA GLU A 287 -11.70 -14.97 -0.73
C GLU A 287 -11.11 -13.75 0.00
N THR A 288 -10.21 -13.03 -0.65
CA THR A 288 -9.63 -11.77 -0.12
C THR A 288 -10.73 -10.77 0.20
N LYS A 289 -11.66 -10.54 -0.74
CA LYS A 289 -12.79 -9.65 -0.55
C LYS A 289 -13.69 -10.11 0.60
N ALA A 290 -13.98 -11.41 0.68
CA ALA A 290 -14.84 -11.96 1.72
C ALA A 290 -14.26 -11.79 3.13
N GLU A 291 -12.96 -12.03 3.31
CA GLU A 291 -12.30 -11.84 4.62
C GLU A 291 -12.20 -10.38 5.01
N LEU A 292 -11.90 -9.48 4.07
CA LEU A 292 -11.94 -8.03 4.31
C LEU A 292 -13.36 -7.57 4.68
N LYS A 293 -14.40 -8.04 3.95
CA LYS A 293 -15.78 -7.71 4.25
C LYS A 293 -16.22 -8.20 5.63
N LYS A 294 -15.83 -9.43 6.01
CA LYS A 294 -16.13 -9.99 7.33
C LYS A 294 -15.45 -9.21 8.46
N PHE A 295 -14.31 -8.61 8.18
CA PHE A 295 -13.55 -7.83 9.17
C PHE A 295 -14.07 -6.40 9.29
N PHE A 296 -14.31 -5.70 8.18
CA PHE A 296 -14.77 -4.30 8.18
C PHE A 296 -16.30 -4.15 8.21
N GLY A 297 -17.03 -5.15 7.72
CA GLY A 297 -18.50 -5.17 7.80
C GLY A 297 -18.98 -5.18 9.25
N ASN A 298 -20.11 -4.54 9.48
CA ASN A 298 -20.81 -4.55 10.77
C ASN A 298 -21.53 -5.88 10.97
#